data_30cd5528bd7ab7d8c69646e2cfb5040e
#
_entry.id   30cd5528bd7ab7d8c69646e2cfb5040e
#
_cell.length_a   1.000
_cell.length_b   1.000
_cell.length_c   1.000
_cell.angle_alpha   90.00
_cell.angle_beta   90.00
_cell.angle_gamma   90.00
#
_symmetry.space_group_name_H-M   'P 1'
#
loop_
_entity.id
_entity.type
_entity.pdbx_description
1 polymer ?
#
loop_
_entity_poly.entity_id
_entity_poly.type
_entity_poly.pdbx_seq_one_letter_code
_entity_poly.pdbx_strand_id
1 'polypeptide(L)'
;MLELNEAPGYRTPPHVHPGMDESFYVLEGTLELEVGGTTHTLAAGSYVHIPRGTPHAQGSADDLPVKLLTTFTPGGFEAFFLDRVELARTVRRGDEEFLPRMMDVVHRHGAWLQPAQ
;
A
#
# COMPACT_ATOMS: atom_id res chain seq x y z
N MET A 1 9.70 -9.87 1.02
CA MET A 1 9.34 -9.42 -0.33
C MET A 1 8.01 -10.03 -0.72
N LEU A 2 7.16 -9.24 -1.31
CA LEU A 2 5.82 -9.65 -1.71
C LEU A 2 5.58 -9.29 -3.17
N GLU A 3 4.84 -10.15 -3.88
CA GLU A 3 4.27 -9.80 -5.16
C GLU A 3 2.85 -9.33 -4.93
N LEU A 4 2.55 -8.10 -5.37
CA LEU A 4 1.23 -7.52 -5.25
C LEU A 4 0.63 -7.32 -6.64
N ASN A 5 -0.65 -7.67 -6.76
CA ASN A 5 -1.43 -7.40 -7.96
C ASN A 5 -2.49 -6.38 -7.58
N GLU A 6 -2.34 -5.18 -8.10
CA GLU A 6 -3.29 -4.09 -7.83
C GLU A 6 -4.27 -4.00 -8.99
N ALA A 7 -5.56 -4.08 -8.68
CA ALA A 7 -6.62 -4.02 -9.68
C ALA A 7 -6.70 -2.64 -10.34
N PRO A 8 -7.26 -2.54 -11.54
CA PRO A 8 -7.52 -1.23 -12.15
C PRO A 8 -8.34 -0.35 -11.21
N GLY A 9 -7.93 0.90 -11.06
CA GLY A 9 -8.59 1.85 -10.18
C GLY A 9 -8.28 1.69 -8.70
N TYR A 10 -7.51 0.68 -8.32
CA TYR A 10 -7.07 0.53 -6.93
C TYR A 10 -6.12 1.67 -6.55
N ARG A 11 -6.30 2.18 -5.34
CA ARG A 11 -5.41 3.20 -4.78
C ARG A 11 -5.41 3.08 -3.27
N THR A 12 -4.22 3.13 -2.67
CA THR A 12 -4.13 3.22 -1.22
C THR A 12 -4.45 4.64 -0.78
N PRO A 13 -5.02 4.83 0.42
CA PRO A 13 -5.04 6.14 1.02
C PRO A 13 -3.62 6.59 1.36
N PRO A 14 -3.36 7.91 1.46
CA PRO A 14 -2.07 8.39 1.94
C PRO A 14 -1.76 7.82 3.31
N HIS A 15 -0.56 7.27 3.46
CA HIS A 15 -0.14 6.61 4.70
C HIS A 15 1.36 6.75 4.90
N VAL A 16 1.81 6.40 6.10
CA VAL A 16 3.22 6.45 6.48
C VAL A 16 3.57 5.19 7.25
N HIS A 17 4.79 4.69 7.03
CA HIS A 17 5.39 3.62 7.81
C HIS A 17 6.53 4.21 8.64
N PRO A 18 6.31 4.53 9.92
CA PRO A 18 7.37 5.18 10.72
C PRO A 18 8.55 4.28 11.03
N GLY A 19 8.35 2.97 11.03
CA GLY A 19 9.36 2.02 11.47
C GLY A 19 9.97 1.15 10.38
N MET A 20 9.63 1.37 9.10
CA MET A 20 10.15 0.53 8.02
C MET A 20 10.30 1.31 6.71
N ASP A 21 11.32 0.94 5.94
CA ASP A 21 11.48 1.40 4.57
C ASP A 21 10.69 0.49 3.64
N GLU A 22 10.18 1.04 2.54
CA GLU A 22 9.45 0.29 1.52
C GLU A 22 10.07 0.53 0.15
N SER A 23 10.09 -0.50 -0.68
CA SER A 23 10.56 -0.37 -2.07
C SER A 23 9.60 -1.05 -3.00
N PHE A 24 9.43 -0.49 -4.19
CA PHE A 24 8.64 -1.08 -5.28
C PHE A 24 9.51 -1.30 -6.50
N TYR A 25 9.31 -2.45 -7.14
CA TYR A 25 9.78 -2.72 -8.49
C TYR A 25 8.56 -3.05 -9.33
N VAL A 26 8.32 -2.30 -10.40
CA VAL A 26 7.15 -2.48 -11.26
C VAL A 26 7.43 -3.58 -12.26
N LEU A 27 6.67 -4.68 -12.19
CA LEU A 27 6.80 -5.82 -13.10
C LEU A 27 5.93 -5.65 -14.34
N GLU A 28 4.68 -5.24 -14.16
CA GLU A 28 3.72 -5.07 -15.25
C GLU A 28 2.82 -3.87 -14.96
N GLY A 29 2.40 -3.17 -16.00
CA GLY A 29 1.52 -2.01 -15.89
C GLY A 29 2.27 -0.74 -15.55
N THR A 30 1.53 0.27 -15.11
CA THR A 30 2.07 1.58 -14.77
C THR A 30 1.58 1.97 -13.37
N LEU A 31 2.53 2.19 -12.48
CA LEU A 31 2.24 2.59 -11.10
C LEU A 31 2.18 4.11 -11.01
N GLU A 32 1.15 4.63 -10.37
CA GLU A 32 1.13 6.02 -9.94
C GLU A 32 1.48 6.08 -8.45
N LEU A 33 2.52 6.84 -8.13
CA LEU A 33 3.03 6.98 -6.78
C LEU A 33 3.06 8.45 -6.39
N GLU A 34 2.37 8.77 -5.31
CA GLU A 34 2.40 10.10 -4.71
C GLU A 34 3.30 10.06 -3.49
N VAL A 35 4.32 10.91 -3.50
CA VAL A 35 5.30 11.02 -2.40
C VAL A 35 5.53 12.49 -2.11
N GLY A 36 5.29 12.90 -0.88
CA GLY A 36 5.56 14.28 -0.46
C GLY A 36 4.84 15.33 -1.31
N GLY A 37 3.63 15.02 -1.79
CA GLY A 37 2.85 15.93 -2.63
C GLY A 37 3.21 15.91 -4.11
N THR A 38 4.19 15.10 -4.52
CA THR A 38 4.59 14.96 -5.92
C THR A 38 4.11 13.62 -6.46
N THR A 39 3.48 13.63 -7.64
CA THR A 39 3.00 12.41 -8.29
C THR A 39 4.01 11.94 -9.33
N HIS A 40 4.38 10.67 -9.23
CA HIS A 40 5.28 10.00 -10.17
C HIS A 40 4.53 8.90 -10.91
N THR A 41 4.79 8.77 -12.20
CA THR A 41 4.25 7.70 -13.03
C THR A 41 5.40 6.77 -13.40
N LEU A 42 5.30 5.51 -12.97
CA LEU A 42 6.40 4.55 -13.06
C LEU A 42 5.99 3.38 -13.94
N ALA A 43 6.69 3.23 -15.07
CA ALA A 43 6.46 2.12 -16.00
C ALA A 43 7.13 0.84 -15.51
N ALA A 44 6.78 -0.29 -16.14
CA ALA A 44 7.43 -1.57 -15.88
C ALA A 44 8.95 -1.45 -15.99
N GLY A 45 9.67 -2.06 -15.06
CA GLY A 45 11.13 -1.94 -14.95
C GLY A 45 11.60 -0.82 -14.03
N SER A 46 10.70 0.02 -13.54
CA SER A 46 11.04 1.10 -12.60
C SER A 46 11.21 0.57 -11.19
N TYR A 47 12.12 1.17 -10.46
CA TYR A 47 12.35 0.89 -9.04
C TYR A 47 12.26 2.19 -8.25
N VAL A 48 11.65 2.13 -7.07
CA VAL A 48 11.59 3.27 -6.17
C VAL A 48 11.78 2.81 -4.74
N HIS A 49 12.49 3.61 -3.96
CA HIS A 49 12.69 3.41 -2.53
C HIS A 49 12.00 4.52 -1.75
N ILE A 50 11.18 4.14 -0.78
CA ILE A 50 10.48 5.07 0.09
C ILE A 50 11.04 4.92 1.50
N PRO A 51 11.83 5.90 1.98
CA PRO A 51 12.36 5.84 3.33
C PRO A 51 11.25 5.85 4.38
N ARG A 52 11.52 5.22 5.52
CA ARG A 52 10.58 5.26 6.65
C ARG A 52 10.20 6.69 7.01
N GLY A 53 8.95 6.87 7.44
CA GLY A 53 8.45 8.18 7.82
C GLY A 53 8.03 9.07 6.65
N THR A 54 8.07 8.59 5.41
CA THR A 54 7.69 9.36 4.24
C THR A 54 6.23 9.08 3.87
N PRO A 55 5.33 10.07 3.94
CA PRO A 55 3.94 9.89 3.50
C PRO A 55 3.86 9.58 2.01
N HIS A 56 3.07 8.59 1.65
CA HIS A 56 2.90 8.19 0.26
C HIS A 56 1.56 7.51 0.01
N ALA A 57 1.16 7.45 -1.25
CA ALA A 57 0.01 6.71 -1.74
C ALA A 57 0.33 6.14 -3.11
N GLN A 58 -0.28 5.01 -3.44
CA GLN A 58 0.00 4.34 -4.71
C GLN A 58 -1.26 3.72 -5.31
N GLY A 59 -1.20 3.50 -6.60
CA GLY A 59 -2.28 2.83 -7.32
C GLY A 59 -1.96 2.68 -8.79
N SER A 60 -2.93 2.15 -9.55
CA SER A 60 -2.83 2.09 -10.99
C SER A 60 -2.94 3.49 -11.58
N ALA A 61 -2.06 3.81 -12.54
CA ALA A 61 -2.10 5.09 -13.24
C ALA A 61 -3.19 5.15 -14.31
N ASP A 62 -3.75 3.99 -14.69
CA ASP A 62 -4.73 3.87 -15.77
C ASP A 62 -5.75 2.78 -15.45
N ASP A 63 -6.48 2.30 -16.45
CA ASP A 63 -7.50 1.27 -16.29
C ASP A 63 -6.95 -0.15 -16.37
N LEU A 64 -5.63 -0.32 -16.26
CA LEU A 64 -4.97 -1.61 -16.31
C LEU A 64 -4.46 -2.02 -14.92
N PRO A 65 -4.34 -3.32 -14.65
CA PRO A 65 -3.76 -3.77 -13.39
C PRO A 65 -2.26 -3.49 -13.32
N VAL A 66 -1.74 -3.41 -12.10
CA VAL A 66 -0.30 -3.24 -11.85
C VAL A 66 0.20 -4.44 -11.04
N LYS A 67 1.32 -5.01 -11.48
CA LYS A 67 2.02 -6.05 -10.75
C LYS A 67 3.33 -5.49 -10.20
N LEU A 68 3.51 -5.61 -8.89
CA LEU A 68 4.66 -5.06 -8.16
C LEU A 68 5.38 -6.14 -7.39
N LEU A 69 6.70 -5.99 -7.26
CA LEU A 69 7.45 -6.58 -6.16
C LEU A 69 7.62 -5.51 -5.09
N THR A 70 7.26 -5.81 -3.87
CA THR A 70 7.34 -4.89 -2.75
C THR A 70 8.23 -5.47 -1.67
N THR A 71 9.16 -4.67 -1.14
CA THR A 71 10.01 -5.07 -0.03
C THR A 71 9.80 -4.12 1.14
N PHE A 72 9.92 -4.66 2.35
CA PHE A 72 9.89 -3.90 3.60
C PHE A 72 11.14 -4.21 4.41
N THR A 73 11.76 -3.18 4.95
CA THR A 73 12.97 -3.32 5.79
C THR A 73 12.78 -2.52 7.08
N PRO A 74 12.80 -3.15 8.26
CA PRO A 74 12.95 -4.59 8.47
C PRO A 74 11.73 -5.39 8.00
N GLY A 75 11.89 -6.72 7.88
CA GLY A 75 10.80 -7.61 7.50
C GLY A 75 9.71 -7.73 8.56
N GLY A 76 8.63 -8.43 8.21
CA GLY A 76 7.51 -8.68 9.12
C GLY A 76 6.19 -8.03 8.70
N PHE A 77 6.21 -7.05 7.79
CA PHE A 77 4.98 -6.37 7.39
C PHE A 77 4.02 -7.28 6.59
N GLU A 78 4.50 -8.43 6.10
CA GLU A 78 3.64 -9.43 5.46
C GLU A 78 2.49 -9.87 6.35
N ALA A 79 2.65 -9.82 7.67
CA ALA A 79 1.58 -10.13 8.62
C ALA A 79 0.38 -9.18 8.47
N PHE A 80 0.59 -7.94 8.04
CA PHE A 80 -0.48 -7.00 7.74
C PHE A 80 -1.42 -7.54 6.66
N PHE A 81 -0.84 -8.10 5.60
CA PHE A 81 -1.63 -8.63 4.48
C PHE A 81 -2.40 -9.87 4.90
N LEU A 82 -1.81 -10.72 5.75
CA LEU A 82 -2.51 -11.89 6.30
C LEU A 82 -3.70 -11.48 7.16
N ASP A 83 -3.54 -10.46 7.99
CA ASP A 83 -4.62 -9.94 8.82
C ASP A 83 -5.72 -9.29 7.99
N ARG A 84 -5.37 -8.63 6.89
CA ARG A 84 -6.36 -8.09 5.95
C ARG A 84 -7.21 -9.19 5.32
N VAL A 85 -6.57 -10.27 4.90
CA VAL A 85 -7.29 -11.42 4.33
C VAL A 85 -8.25 -12.01 5.36
N GLU A 86 -7.80 -12.18 6.60
CA GLU A 86 -8.65 -12.70 7.67
C GLU A 86 -9.80 -11.76 7.99
N LEU A 87 -9.56 -10.46 8.02
CA LEU A 87 -10.62 -9.47 8.22
C LEU A 87 -11.68 -9.57 7.12
N ALA A 88 -11.26 -9.73 5.87
CA ALA A 88 -12.18 -9.84 4.73
C ALA A 88 -13.06 -11.09 4.79
N ARG A 89 -12.63 -12.12 5.51
CA ARG A 89 -13.44 -13.34 5.73
C ARG A 89 -14.52 -13.14 6.77
N THR A 90 -14.35 -12.20 7.70
CA THR A 90 -15.22 -12.04 8.87
C THR A 90 -16.11 -10.82 8.80
N VAL A 91 -15.70 -9.78 8.06
CA VAL A 91 -16.42 -8.51 7.98
C VAL A 91 -16.47 -8.05 6.54
N ARG A 92 -17.64 -7.65 6.07
CA ARG A 92 -17.81 -7.11 4.73
C ARG A 92 -17.46 -5.62 4.72
N ARG A 93 -17.00 -5.12 3.58
CA ARG A 93 -16.56 -3.74 3.42
C ARG A 93 -17.62 -2.70 3.78
N GLY A 94 -18.90 -3.00 3.58
CA GLY A 94 -20.00 -2.08 3.89
C GLY A 94 -20.50 -2.15 5.33
N ASP A 95 -19.98 -3.07 6.15
CA ASP A 95 -20.42 -3.22 7.53
C ASP A 95 -19.85 -2.10 8.41
N GLU A 96 -20.60 -1.70 9.43
CA GLU A 96 -20.18 -0.66 10.38
C GLU A 96 -18.86 -0.98 11.07
N GLU A 97 -18.59 -2.27 11.29
CA GLU A 97 -17.38 -2.73 11.96
C GLU A 97 -16.14 -2.71 11.08
N PHE A 98 -16.32 -2.60 9.75
CA PHE A 98 -15.19 -2.79 8.83
C PHE A 98 -14.10 -1.73 9.04
N LEU A 99 -14.47 -0.45 9.02
CA LEU A 99 -13.48 0.62 9.10
C LEU A 99 -12.72 0.63 10.43
N PRO A 100 -13.39 0.56 11.61
CA PRO A 100 -12.66 0.48 12.88
C PRO A 100 -11.71 -0.70 12.95
N ARG A 101 -12.12 -1.88 12.47
CA ARG A 101 -11.29 -3.08 12.52
C ARG A 101 -10.14 -3.00 11.52
N MET A 102 -10.37 -2.41 10.34
CA MET A 102 -9.31 -2.18 9.37
C MET A 102 -8.26 -1.20 9.90
N MET A 103 -8.70 -0.14 10.58
CA MET A 103 -7.79 0.82 11.18
C MET A 103 -6.94 0.18 12.29
N ASP A 104 -7.52 -0.74 13.06
CA ASP A 104 -6.79 -1.50 14.07
C ASP A 104 -5.69 -2.36 13.43
N VAL A 105 -6.00 -3.03 12.31
CA VAL A 105 -5.00 -3.80 11.56
C VAL A 105 -3.88 -2.89 11.06
N VAL A 106 -4.22 -1.76 10.48
CA VAL A 106 -3.25 -0.79 9.98
C VAL A 106 -2.30 -0.34 11.09
N HIS A 107 -2.84 0.09 12.22
CA HIS A 107 -2.02 0.61 13.33
C HIS A 107 -1.18 -0.47 14.00
N ARG A 108 -1.73 -1.67 14.15
CA ARG A 108 -1.04 -2.80 14.78
C ARG A 108 0.22 -3.19 14.02
N HIS A 109 0.26 -3.00 12.71
CA HIS A 109 1.41 -3.34 11.88
C HIS A 109 2.28 -2.13 11.53
N GLY A 110 2.11 -1.01 12.23
CA GLY A 110 3.01 0.13 12.08
C GLY A 110 2.79 0.97 10.84
N ALA A 111 1.57 0.94 10.27
CA ALA A 111 1.18 1.88 9.23
C ALA A 111 0.21 2.91 9.82
N TRP A 112 0.31 4.15 9.37
CA TRP A 112 -0.53 5.23 9.87
C TRP A 112 -1.11 6.02 8.70
N LEU A 113 -2.43 6.17 8.67
CA LEU A 113 -3.06 6.96 7.64
C LEU A 113 -2.81 8.45 7.89
N GLN A 114 -2.59 9.18 6.81
CA GLN A 114 -2.48 10.63 6.89
C GLN A 114 -3.87 11.25 6.94
N PRO A 115 -4.08 12.30 7.76
CA PRO A 115 -5.33 13.04 7.73
C PRO A 115 -5.57 13.64 6.34
N ALA A 116 -6.82 13.75 5.94
CA ALA A 116 -7.19 14.49 4.75
C ALA A 116 -6.82 15.96 4.93
N GLN A 117 -6.20 16.54 3.93
CA GLN A 117 -5.84 17.94 3.93
C GLN A 117 -6.86 18.77 3.15
#